data_909a1002af4f280d6c6c74ff96042557
#
_entry.id   909a1002af4f280d6c6c74ff96042557
#
_cell.length_a   1.000
_cell.length_b   1.000
_cell.length_c   1.000
_cell.angle_alpha   90.00
_cell.angle_beta   90.00
_cell.angle_gamma   90.00
#
_symmetry.space_group_name_H-M   'P 1'
#
loop_
_entity.id
_entity.type
_entity.pdbx_description
1 polymer ?
#
loop_
_entity_poly.entity_id
_entity_poly.type
_entity_poly.pdbx_seq_one_letter_code
_entity_poly.pdbx_strand_id
1 'polypeptide(L)'
;MTADDVLSYVVCEPAFGGMVMVVNPVVLEIIRGSLRSTIQEMELLMERCAMSPFIKEKKDYFVGIYDRRSRIVCCHISSSGPGMVSPILEAYALEDMCPGDVYWFNDPYICKGAVQHHQDMVFAIPVFDAGKVVAFTVTYGHYQDIGGMKAGSISPHAS
;
A
#
# COMPACT_ATOMS: atom_id res chain seq x y z
N MET A 1 -7.22 14.74 8.65
CA MET A 1 -5.83 14.31 8.94
C MET A 1 -5.08 14.46 7.65
N THR A 2 -4.12 15.37 7.58
CA THR A 2 -3.34 15.63 6.37
C THR A 2 -2.17 14.64 6.26
N ALA A 3 -1.56 14.52 5.08
CA ALA A 3 -0.34 13.71 4.90
C ALA A 3 0.78 14.09 5.90
N ASP A 4 0.74 15.32 6.41
CA ASP A 4 1.66 15.79 7.44
C ASP A 4 1.44 15.13 8.80
N ASP A 5 0.21 14.73 9.13
CA ASP A 5 -0.11 14.07 10.40
C ASP A 5 0.41 12.62 10.46
N VAL A 6 0.51 11.94 9.31
CA VAL A 6 0.93 10.52 9.24
C VAL A 6 2.44 10.37 9.44
N LEU A 7 3.23 11.34 8.98
CA LEU A 7 4.69 11.29 9.10
C LEU A 7 5.20 11.69 10.49
N SER A 8 4.33 12.23 11.36
CA SER A 8 4.69 12.49 12.76
C SER A 8 4.83 11.21 13.61
N TYR A 9 4.39 10.06 13.10
CA TYR A 9 4.41 8.78 13.80
C TYR A 9 5.51 7.82 13.34
N VAL A 10 6.57 8.29 12.68
CA VAL A 10 7.79 7.48 12.55
C VAL A 10 8.51 7.52 13.90
N VAL A 11 7.88 6.92 14.90
CA VAL A 11 8.54 6.56 16.15
C VAL A 11 9.32 5.28 15.85
N CYS A 12 10.63 5.40 15.75
CA CYS A 12 11.50 4.23 15.88
C CYS A 12 11.31 3.69 17.30
N GLU A 13 10.40 2.74 17.52
CA GLU A 13 10.42 1.95 18.75
C GLU A 13 11.76 1.22 18.81
N PRO A 14 12.51 1.37 19.91
CA PRO A 14 13.73 0.61 20.11
C PRO A 14 13.36 -0.86 20.28
N ALA A 15 13.55 -1.65 19.22
CA ALA A 15 13.53 -3.08 19.35
C ALA A 15 14.75 -3.49 20.19
N PHE A 16 14.53 -3.78 21.47
CA PHE A 16 15.46 -4.42 22.40
C PHE A 16 16.89 -3.83 22.46
N GLY A 17 17.14 -3.10 23.56
CA GLY A 17 18.50 -2.68 23.99
C GLY A 17 18.92 -1.32 23.42
N GLY A 18 18.42 -0.31 24.00
CA GLY A 18 18.84 1.06 24.23
C GLY A 18 19.89 1.76 23.38
N MET A 19 19.96 1.58 22.07
CA MET A 19 20.74 2.48 21.22
C MET A 19 19.79 3.53 20.62
N VAL A 20 19.78 4.72 21.21
CA VAL A 20 19.14 5.88 20.60
C VAL A 20 19.92 6.24 19.33
N MET A 21 19.37 5.89 18.17
CA MET A 21 19.93 6.39 16.92
C MET A 21 19.60 7.88 16.84
N VAL A 22 20.62 8.73 16.99
CA VAL A 22 20.50 10.16 16.67
C VAL A 22 20.48 10.29 15.16
N VAL A 23 19.27 10.38 14.60
CA VAL A 23 19.11 10.65 13.16
C VAL A 23 19.37 12.13 12.91
N ASN A 24 20.23 12.44 11.94
CA ASN A 24 20.45 13.81 11.50
C ASN A 24 19.11 14.40 10.96
N PRO A 25 18.59 15.48 11.53
CA PRO A 25 17.30 16.05 11.11
C PRO A 25 17.24 16.41 9.62
N VAL A 26 18.34 16.84 9.02
CA VAL A 26 18.42 17.15 7.59
C VAL A 26 18.24 15.91 6.75
N VAL A 27 18.88 14.80 7.13
CA VAL A 27 18.74 13.51 6.43
C VAL A 27 17.30 13.01 6.55
N LEU A 28 16.68 13.16 7.72
CA LEU A 28 15.29 12.78 7.94
C LEU A 28 14.34 13.55 7.01
N GLU A 29 14.52 14.87 6.87
CA GLU A 29 13.68 15.66 5.98
C GLU A 29 13.91 15.35 4.49
N ILE A 30 15.14 15.00 4.10
CA ILE A 30 15.43 14.53 2.73
C ILE A 30 14.66 13.21 2.46
N ILE A 31 14.73 12.26 3.39
CA ILE A 31 14.01 10.97 3.26
C ILE A 31 12.51 11.21 3.17
N ARG A 32 11.95 12.04 4.05
CA ARG A 32 10.53 12.43 4.03
C ARG A 32 10.13 13.02 2.67
N GLY A 33 10.89 13.99 2.19
CA GLY A 33 10.64 14.62 0.90
C GLY A 33 10.66 13.60 -0.24
N SER A 34 11.64 12.70 -0.26
CA SER A 34 11.74 11.64 -1.27
C SER A 34 10.55 10.69 -1.22
N LEU A 35 10.14 10.24 -0.03
CA LEU A 35 8.98 9.35 0.12
C LEU A 35 7.69 10.03 -0.35
N ARG A 36 7.48 11.31 -0.01
CA ARG A 36 6.32 12.08 -0.47
C ARG A 36 6.30 12.22 -1.99
N SER A 37 7.43 12.56 -2.59
CA SER A 37 7.54 12.66 -4.06
C SER A 37 7.23 11.32 -4.73
N THR A 38 7.72 10.21 -4.17
CA THR A 38 7.41 8.87 -4.67
C THR A 38 5.91 8.58 -4.62
N ILE A 39 5.23 8.91 -3.51
CA ILE A 39 3.78 8.73 -3.42
C ILE A 39 3.06 9.58 -4.47
N GLN A 40 3.44 10.85 -4.65
CA GLN A 40 2.85 11.73 -5.66
C GLN A 40 3.04 11.19 -7.08
N GLU A 41 4.20 10.65 -7.41
CA GLU A 41 4.46 10.01 -8.70
C GLU A 41 3.58 8.77 -8.90
N MET A 42 3.41 7.94 -7.86
CA MET A 42 2.52 6.77 -7.89
C MET A 42 1.07 7.19 -8.13
N GLU A 43 0.57 8.24 -7.45
CA GLU A 43 -0.78 8.80 -7.65
C GLU A 43 -0.98 9.24 -9.09
N LEU A 44 -0.08 10.08 -9.61
CA LEU A 44 -0.15 10.59 -10.97
C LEU A 44 -0.12 9.45 -12.00
N LEU A 45 0.69 8.43 -11.78
CA LEU A 45 0.75 7.27 -12.65
C LEU A 45 -0.56 6.49 -12.61
N MET A 46 -1.10 6.25 -11.42
CA MET A 46 -2.38 5.57 -11.22
C MET A 46 -3.50 6.28 -11.97
N GLU A 47 -3.63 7.61 -11.80
CA GLU A 47 -4.65 8.42 -12.48
C GLU A 47 -4.51 8.46 -14.00
N ARG A 48 -3.29 8.50 -14.50
CA ARG A 48 -3.03 8.54 -15.95
C ARG A 48 -3.26 7.21 -16.64
N CYS A 49 -2.94 6.10 -15.97
CA CYS A 49 -3.00 4.77 -16.56
C CYS A 49 -4.35 4.07 -16.33
N ALA A 50 -5.10 4.48 -15.31
CA ALA A 50 -6.36 3.84 -14.98
C ALA A 50 -7.40 3.95 -16.10
N MET A 51 -8.08 2.85 -16.38
CA MET A 51 -9.23 2.78 -17.28
C MET A 51 -10.55 2.88 -16.49
N SER A 52 -10.55 2.52 -15.22
CA SER A 52 -11.74 2.62 -14.36
C SER A 52 -12.09 4.08 -14.08
N PRO A 53 -13.34 4.52 -14.34
CA PRO A 53 -13.82 5.85 -13.96
C PRO A 53 -13.79 6.06 -12.45
N PHE A 54 -13.96 5.02 -11.65
CA PHE A 54 -13.87 5.10 -10.19
C PHE A 54 -12.47 5.54 -9.75
N ILE A 55 -11.44 4.99 -10.34
CA ILE A 55 -10.05 5.40 -10.07
C ILE A 55 -9.79 6.80 -10.64
N LYS A 56 -10.11 7.01 -11.92
CA LYS A 56 -9.71 8.21 -12.65
C LYS A 56 -10.47 9.47 -12.25
N GLU A 57 -11.78 9.35 -12.05
CA GLU A 57 -12.67 10.50 -11.80
C GLU A 57 -13.04 10.63 -10.32
N LYS A 58 -13.32 9.50 -9.64
CA LYS A 58 -13.70 9.48 -8.23
C LYS A 58 -12.53 9.40 -7.28
N LYS A 59 -11.31 9.11 -7.79
CA LYS A 59 -10.10 8.95 -6.99
C LYS A 59 -10.21 7.82 -5.96
N ASP A 60 -10.99 6.79 -6.33
CA ASP A 60 -11.19 5.62 -5.49
C ASP A 60 -10.04 4.63 -5.68
N TYR A 61 -8.92 4.98 -5.10
CA TYR A 61 -7.69 4.19 -5.10
C TYR A 61 -6.84 4.54 -3.87
N PHE A 62 -5.84 3.73 -3.65
CA PHE A 62 -4.81 3.93 -2.64
C PHE A 62 -3.43 3.69 -3.23
N VAL A 63 -2.45 4.47 -2.80
CA VAL A 63 -1.03 4.23 -3.00
C VAL A 63 -0.28 4.41 -1.69
N GLY A 64 0.67 3.51 -1.42
CA GLY A 64 1.42 3.55 -0.17
C GLY A 64 2.70 2.73 -0.19
N ILE A 65 3.57 3.03 0.75
CA ILE A 65 4.80 2.29 1.04
C ILE A 65 4.67 1.69 2.43
N TYR A 66 4.97 0.40 2.55
CA TYR A 66 4.89 -0.37 3.78
C TYR A 66 6.26 -0.91 4.15
N ASP A 67 6.48 -1.07 5.45
CA ASP A 67 7.65 -1.80 5.94
C ASP A 67 7.43 -3.33 5.89
N ARG A 68 8.49 -4.08 6.20
CA ARG A 68 8.49 -5.55 6.27
C ARG A 68 7.54 -6.15 7.31
N ARG A 69 6.89 -5.33 8.15
CA ARG A 69 5.93 -5.74 9.18
C ARG A 69 4.51 -5.30 8.83
N SER A 70 4.25 -4.95 7.57
CA SER A 70 2.95 -4.46 7.10
C SER A 70 2.49 -3.14 7.76
N ARG A 71 3.43 -2.31 8.24
CA ARG A 71 3.12 -0.98 8.77
C ARG A 71 3.30 0.05 7.66
N ILE A 72 2.36 0.98 7.57
CA ILE A 72 2.44 2.09 6.61
C ILE A 72 3.61 3.00 6.98
N VAL A 73 4.50 3.24 6.03
CA VAL A 73 5.60 4.20 6.13
C VAL A 73 5.17 5.55 5.55
N CYS A 74 4.55 5.53 4.38
CA CYS A 74 4.02 6.72 3.71
C CYS A 74 2.86 6.32 2.79
N CYS A 75 1.83 7.15 2.70
CA CYS A 75 0.70 6.94 1.82
C CYS A 75 0.02 8.27 1.48
N HIS A 76 -0.86 8.28 0.48
CA HIS A 76 -1.59 9.47 0.10
C HIS A 76 -2.85 9.71 0.97
N ILE A 77 -3.50 8.63 1.43
CA ILE A 77 -4.67 8.69 2.32
C ILE A 77 -4.46 7.75 3.50
N SER A 78 -4.43 8.29 4.71
CA SER A 78 -4.14 7.52 5.93
C SER A 78 -5.32 6.69 6.46
N SER A 79 -6.54 6.99 6.02
CA SER A 79 -7.75 6.29 6.47
C SER A 79 -7.98 4.94 5.80
N SER A 80 -7.27 4.68 4.70
CA SER A 80 -7.37 3.45 3.93
C SER A 80 -6.05 2.70 3.98
N GLY A 81 -6.11 1.38 3.98
CA GLY A 81 -4.95 0.54 3.73
C GLY A 81 -4.18 -0.08 4.88
N PRO A 82 -4.52 0.08 6.19
CA PRO A 82 -3.79 -0.66 7.21
C PRO A 82 -3.87 -2.18 6.95
N GLY A 83 -2.74 -2.85 7.05
CA GLY A 83 -2.69 -4.32 6.95
C GLY A 83 -2.71 -4.91 5.55
N MET A 84 -2.63 -4.13 4.47
CA MET A 84 -2.68 -4.67 3.10
C MET A 84 -1.55 -5.64 2.74
N VAL A 85 -0.41 -5.55 3.41
CA VAL A 85 0.71 -6.49 3.19
C VAL A 85 0.59 -7.72 4.10
N SER A 86 -0.20 -7.67 5.17
CA SER A 86 -0.32 -8.78 6.14
C SER A 86 -0.72 -10.11 5.51
N PRO A 87 -1.73 -10.19 4.62
CA PRO A 87 -2.11 -11.46 3.99
C PRO A 87 -0.98 -12.07 3.16
N ILE A 88 -0.15 -11.22 2.55
CA ILE A 88 1.01 -11.66 1.77
C ILE A 88 2.07 -12.26 2.70
N LEU A 89 2.38 -11.58 3.82
CA LEU A 89 3.35 -12.06 4.81
C LEU A 89 2.90 -13.32 5.56
N GLU A 90 1.59 -13.57 5.64
CA GLU A 90 1.04 -14.82 6.18
C GLU A 90 1.18 -15.99 5.20
N ALA A 91 1.14 -15.71 3.90
CA ALA A 91 1.18 -16.73 2.85
C ALA A 91 2.60 -17.01 2.32
N TYR A 92 3.49 -16.03 2.35
CA TYR A 92 4.81 -16.09 1.76
C TYR A 92 5.87 -15.59 2.74
N ALA A 93 6.95 -16.34 2.92
CA ALA A 93 8.10 -15.87 3.70
C ALA A 93 8.88 -14.81 2.91
N LEU A 94 9.43 -13.82 3.64
CA LEU A 94 10.21 -12.74 3.01
C LEU A 94 11.44 -13.27 2.25
N GLU A 95 11.98 -14.39 2.71
CA GLU A 95 13.16 -15.06 2.15
C GLU A 95 12.90 -15.73 0.80
N ASP A 96 11.63 -16.06 0.52
CA ASP A 96 11.20 -16.72 -0.72
C ASP A 96 10.82 -15.70 -1.81
N MET A 97 10.73 -14.42 -1.46
CA MET A 97 10.37 -13.37 -2.40
C MET A 97 11.56 -13.02 -3.30
N CYS A 98 11.27 -12.77 -4.58
CA CYS A 98 12.26 -12.43 -5.59
C CYS A 98 12.03 -11.03 -6.19
N PRO A 99 13.11 -10.35 -6.64
CA PRO A 99 12.95 -9.13 -7.42
C PRO A 99 12.10 -9.36 -8.67
N GLY A 100 11.05 -8.54 -8.84
CA GLY A 100 10.10 -8.68 -9.93
C GLY A 100 8.80 -9.40 -9.56
N ASP A 101 8.71 -9.97 -8.37
CA ASP A 101 7.45 -10.54 -7.89
C ASP A 101 6.39 -9.45 -7.74
N VAL A 102 5.16 -9.82 -8.09
CA VAL A 102 3.96 -9.01 -7.89
C VAL A 102 2.92 -9.86 -7.18
N TYR A 103 2.58 -9.47 -5.98
CA TYR A 103 1.51 -10.09 -5.20
C TYR A 103 0.23 -9.33 -5.41
N TRP A 104 -0.88 -10.04 -5.67
CA TRP A 104 -2.16 -9.38 -5.85
C TRP A 104 -3.31 -10.21 -5.28
N PHE A 105 -4.32 -9.52 -4.79
CA PHE A 105 -5.53 -10.12 -4.25
C PHE A 105 -6.69 -9.11 -4.26
N ASN A 106 -7.91 -9.63 -4.13
CA ASN A 106 -9.13 -8.82 -4.02
C ASN A 106 -10.21 -9.48 -3.15
N ASP A 107 -9.84 -10.53 -2.39
CA ASP A 107 -10.79 -11.24 -1.54
C ASP A 107 -10.86 -10.58 -0.15
N PRO A 108 -12.02 -9.96 0.23
CA PRO A 108 -12.19 -9.30 1.53
C PRO A 108 -12.04 -10.24 2.73
N TYR A 109 -12.33 -11.52 2.55
CA TYR A 109 -12.26 -12.51 3.63
C TYR A 109 -10.82 -12.94 3.90
N ILE A 110 -10.06 -13.23 2.85
CA ILE A 110 -8.65 -13.62 2.97
C ILE A 110 -7.83 -12.46 3.54
N CYS A 111 -8.09 -11.22 3.10
CA CYS A 111 -7.37 -10.05 3.56
C CYS A 111 -7.89 -9.46 4.88
N LYS A 112 -8.81 -10.16 5.57
CA LYS A 112 -9.33 -9.76 6.89
C LYS A 112 -9.89 -8.33 6.91
N GLY A 113 -10.49 -7.89 5.79
CA GLY A 113 -11.09 -6.58 5.64
C GLY A 113 -10.13 -5.46 5.26
N ALA A 114 -8.90 -5.76 4.81
CA ALA A 114 -8.00 -4.75 4.24
C ALA A 114 -8.60 -4.12 2.97
N VAL A 115 -9.40 -4.87 2.22
CA VAL A 115 -10.33 -4.36 1.20
C VAL A 115 -11.76 -4.76 1.58
N GLN A 116 -12.75 -4.02 1.07
CA GLN A 116 -14.15 -4.20 1.47
C GLN A 116 -14.99 -4.92 0.42
N HIS A 117 -14.59 -4.86 -0.83
CA HIS A 117 -15.27 -5.51 -1.94
C HIS A 117 -14.28 -6.03 -2.97
N HIS A 118 -14.73 -7.01 -3.77
CA HIS A 118 -13.88 -7.68 -4.75
C HIS A 118 -13.38 -6.78 -5.87
N GLN A 119 -14.01 -5.61 -6.09
CA GLN A 119 -13.57 -4.62 -7.06
C GLN A 119 -12.27 -3.91 -6.64
N ASP A 120 -11.94 -3.94 -5.36
CA ASP A 120 -10.71 -3.37 -4.82
C ASP A 120 -9.55 -4.33 -5.03
N MET A 121 -8.89 -4.20 -6.18
CA MET A 121 -7.73 -5.01 -6.54
C MET A 121 -6.47 -4.44 -5.91
N VAL A 122 -5.86 -5.18 -5.01
CA VAL A 122 -4.58 -4.83 -4.36
C VAL A 122 -3.42 -5.41 -5.16
N PHE A 123 -2.39 -4.61 -5.36
CA PHE A 123 -1.10 -5.03 -5.88
C PHE A 123 -0.01 -4.59 -4.92
N ALA A 124 0.87 -5.51 -4.56
CA ALA A 124 2.02 -5.24 -3.70
C ALA A 124 3.29 -5.78 -4.36
N ILE A 125 4.30 -4.95 -4.39
CA ILE A 125 5.61 -5.27 -4.99
C ILE A 125 6.67 -5.11 -3.92
N PRO A 126 7.46 -6.16 -3.62
CA PRO A 126 8.55 -6.06 -2.67
C PRO A 126 9.70 -5.21 -3.22
N VAL A 127 10.24 -4.36 -2.37
CA VAL A 127 11.40 -3.51 -2.64
C VAL A 127 12.61 -4.14 -1.97
N PHE A 128 13.68 -4.33 -2.74
CA PHE A 128 14.90 -4.99 -2.27
C PHE A 128 16.04 -3.99 -2.06
N ASP A 129 16.82 -4.23 -1.02
CA ASP A 129 18.15 -3.66 -0.82
C ASP A 129 19.11 -4.77 -0.41
N ALA A 130 20.29 -4.82 -1.05
CA ALA A 130 21.31 -5.85 -0.82
C ALA A 130 20.72 -7.29 -0.80
N GLY A 131 19.76 -7.60 -1.67
CA GLY A 131 19.13 -8.91 -1.79
C GLY A 131 18.10 -9.24 -0.71
N LYS A 132 17.71 -8.28 0.10
CA LYS A 132 16.67 -8.46 1.16
C LYS A 132 15.49 -7.54 0.92
N VAL A 133 14.30 -8.04 1.19
CA VAL A 133 13.09 -7.20 1.19
C VAL A 133 13.20 -6.18 2.31
N VAL A 134 13.10 -4.89 1.97
CA VAL A 134 13.16 -3.78 2.93
C VAL A 134 11.83 -3.06 3.08
N ALA A 135 11.00 -3.08 2.04
CA ALA A 135 9.70 -2.42 1.98
C ALA A 135 8.79 -3.10 0.96
N PHE A 136 7.55 -2.61 0.88
CA PHE A 136 6.61 -2.92 -0.20
C PHE A 136 6.03 -1.63 -0.74
N THR A 137 5.93 -1.51 -2.06
CA THR A 137 5.04 -0.55 -2.68
C THR A 137 3.68 -1.21 -2.89
N VAL A 138 2.62 -0.52 -2.50
CA VAL A 138 1.26 -1.06 -2.54
C VAL A 138 0.34 -0.09 -3.24
N THR A 139 -0.48 -0.62 -4.14
CA THR A 139 -1.60 0.10 -4.72
C THR A 139 -2.86 -0.73 -4.61
N TYR A 140 -4.00 -0.10 -4.41
CA TYR A 140 -5.27 -0.69 -4.81
C TYR A 140 -6.10 0.33 -5.57
N GLY A 141 -7.08 -0.15 -6.32
CA GLY A 141 -8.04 0.69 -6.99
C GLY A 141 -9.34 -0.04 -7.20
N HIS A 142 -10.44 0.74 -7.21
CA HIS A 142 -11.77 0.22 -7.45
C HIS A 142 -11.98 0.02 -8.96
N TYR A 143 -11.96 -1.23 -9.39
CA TYR A 143 -12.21 -1.58 -10.79
C TYR A 143 -13.71 -1.57 -11.08
N GLN A 144 -14.10 -0.96 -12.19
CA GLN A 144 -15.50 -0.90 -12.59
C GLN A 144 -16.08 -2.28 -12.91
N ASP A 145 -15.28 -3.16 -13.46
CA ASP A 145 -15.68 -4.50 -13.87
C ASP A 145 -14.54 -5.50 -13.66
N ILE A 146 -14.79 -6.51 -12.86
CA ILE A 146 -13.87 -7.62 -12.58
C ILE A 146 -14.41 -8.97 -13.09
N GLY A 147 -15.38 -8.95 -13.96
CA GLY A 147 -16.21 -10.11 -14.33
C GLY A 147 -17.35 -10.31 -13.34
N GLY A 148 -18.38 -10.93 -13.77
CA GLY A 148 -19.58 -11.15 -12.97
C GLY A 148 -20.83 -10.77 -13.75
N MET A 149 -21.98 -10.81 -13.08
CA MET A 149 -23.29 -10.63 -13.74
C MET A 149 -23.51 -9.21 -14.25
N LYS A 150 -22.94 -8.22 -13.56
CA LYS A 150 -23.00 -6.80 -13.93
C LYS A 150 -21.73 -6.07 -13.47
N ALA A 151 -21.30 -5.10 -14.27
CA ALA A 151 -20.28 -4.14 -13.85
C ALA A 151 -20.75 -3.32 -12.64
N GLY A 152 -19.82 -2.90 -11.78
CA GLY A 152 -20.06 -2.11 -10.58
C GLY A 152 -20.03 -2.93 -9.29
N SER A 153 -20.04 -2.23 -8.16
CA SER A 153 -19.83 -2.81 -6.83
C SER A 153 -21.04 -3.58 -6.28
N ILE A 154 -22.24 -3.24 -6.72
CA ILE A 154 -23.48 -3.79 -6.17
C ILE A 154 -24.35 -4.27 -7.32
N SER A 155 -24.53 -5.58 -7.40
CA SER A 155 -25.54 -6.18 -8.29
C SER A 155 -26.83 -6.38 -7.51
N PRO A 156 -27.98 -5.85 -7.96
CA PRO A 156 -29.26 -6.12 -7.32
C PRO A 156 -29.70 -7.59 -7.42
N HIS A 157 -28.99 -8.38 -8.19
CA HIS A 157 -29.26 -9.81 -8.43
C HIS A 157 -28.16 -10.73 -7.88
N ALA A 158 -27.19 -10.19 -7.16
CA ALA A 158 -26.21 -11.01 -6.44
C ALA A 158 -26.91 -11.65 -5.24
N SER A 159 -27.03 -12.97 -5.26
CA SER A 159 -27.53 -13.80 -4.16
C SER A 159 -26.36 -14.50 -3.48
#